data_a3454a9e2a652a63926d44085aaecdc9
#
_entry.id   a3454a9e2a652a63926d44085aaecdc9
#
_cell.length_a   1.000
_cell.length_b   1.000
_cell.length_c   1.000
_cell.angle_alpha   90.00
_cell.angle_beta   90.00
_cell.angle_gamma   90.00
#
_symmetry.space_group_name_H-M   'P 1'
#
loop_
_entity.id
_entity.type
_entity.pdbx_description
1 polymer ?
#
loop_
_entity_poly.entity_id
_entity_poly.type
_entity_poly.pdbx_seq_one_letter_code
_entity_poly.pdbx_strand_id
1 'polypeptide(L)'
;MLPSASSPPPFQSPNAIPPRTSSTGHTVPHVPSKSVLRPVPESDWLGQSTRSRHRHSSSVTAGQIPGPSSAIMQASAPSDPSRFETEDFNFAARKTWTDQKEKILWGPYDYLAAQPGKDIRKKLIAAFNTWLNVPDESIETITKVVGMLHNSSLLVDDVEDNSLLRRGMPVAHSIFGTAQTINTANYMYFVALQEIQKLNNPKAISIYMEELLNLHRGQGMDLFWRDTLTVPTEEDYLEMVDNKTGGLFRLSIKLMQAESPSSLDCTELVNLLGLIFQIRDDYMNLDSAVYSKNKGMCEDLTEGKFSFLIIHSIRANPSNLQLINILKQKPTDEEVKRYAVKYMHETGSFAYTKKVLDVLIERARKVADKIDEEKDRNEGIHRILDAMVIPDTENGATA
;
A
#
# COMPACT_ATOMS: atom_id res chain seq x y z
N MET A 1 9.27 -15.90 63.85
CA MET A 1 9.58 -14.61 63.20
C MET A 1 9.96 -14.89 61.76
N LEU A 2 9.00 -14.63 60.87
CA LEU A 2 9.17 -14.75 59.39
C LEU A 2 9.60 -13.37 58.86
N PRO A 3 10.53 -13.26 57.89
CA PRO A 3 10.93 -11.98 57.34
C PRO A 3 9.88 -11.51 56.33
N SER A 4 9.57 -10.22 56.38
CA SER A 4 8.63 -9.51 55.50
C SER A 4 9.10 -9.50 54.05
N ALA A 5 8.21 -9.88 53.15
CA ALA A 5 8.43 -9.79 51.71
C ALA A 5 8.43 -8.32 51.27
N SER A 6 9.52 -7.89 50.64
CA SER A 6 9.63 -6.58 49.96
C SER A 6 8.88 -6.62 48.64
N SER A 7 8.07 -5.59 48.41
CA SER A 7 7.35 -5.38 47.16
C SER A 7 8.30 -5.19 45.95
N PRO A 8 7.96 -5.70 44.78
CA PRO A 8 8.80 -5.48 43.59
C PRO A 8 8.74 -4.01 43.15
N PRO A 9 9.82 -3.48 42.53
CA PRO A 9 9.82 -2.09 42.02
C PRO A 9 8.86 -1.90 40.88
N PRO A 10 8.34 -0.68 40.70
CA PRO A 10 7.41 -0.38 39.60
C PRO A 10 8.09 -0.51 38.22
N PHE A 11 7.38 -1.10 37.26
CA PHE A 11 7.78 -1.20 35.88
C PHE A 11 8.08 0.19 35.29
N GLN A 12 9.33 0.45 34.93
CA GLN A 12 9.71 1.63 34.14
C GLN A 12 9.46 1.33 32.65
N SER A 13 8.70 2.22 32.00
CA SER A 13 8.50 2.18 30.55
C SER A 13 9.84 2.31 29.82
N PRO A 14 10.13 1.52 28.76
CA PRO A 14 11.36 1.64 27.99
C PRO A 14 11.57 2.99 27.30
N ASN A 15 10.57 3.85 27.26
CA ASN A 15 10.61 5.18 26.66
C ASN A 15 10.61 6.34 27.69
N ALA A 16 10.96 6.09 28.95
CA ALA A 16 11.07 7.16 29.93
C ALA A 16 12.29 8.03 29.64
N ILE A 17 12.06 9.30 29.33
CA ILE A 17 13.12 10.31 29.17
C ILE A 17 13.78 10.51 30.53
N PRO A 18 15.11 10.28 30.70
CA PRO A 18 15.75 10.47 31.97
C PRO A 18 15.76 11.96 32.34
N PRO A 19 15.62 12.31 33.64
CA PRO A 19 15.66 13.69 34.08
C PRO A 19 17.05 14.30 33.80
N ARG A 20 17.05 15.50 33.21
CA ARG A 20 18.31 16.25 32.97
C ARG A 20 19.00 16.55 34.27
N THR A 21 20.20 16.01 34.48
CA THR A 21 21.09 16.44 35.51
C THR A 21 21.70 17.79 35.15
N SER A 22 21.45 18.80 35.98
CA SER A 22 22.09 20.10 35.83
C SER A 22 23.58 19.96 36.21
N SER A 23 24.49 20.09 35.23
CA SER A 23 25.91 20.25 35.53
C SER A 23 26.19 21.69 35.91
N THR A 24 26.56 21.89 37.15
CA THR A 24 27.10 23.17 37.66
C THR A 24 28.51 23.41 37.15
N GLY A 25 28.71 24.56 36.52
CA GLY A 25 30.00 25.27 36.54
C GLY A 25 30.93 25.07 35.36
N HIS A 26 30.77 25.94 34.35
CA HIS A 26 31.88 26.69 33.74
C HIS A 26 31.29 27.85 32.94
N THR A 27 31.69 29.06 33.31
CA THR A 27 31.30 30.31 32.60
C THR A 27 32.04 30.38 31.27
N VAL A 28 31.27 30.30 30.17
CA VAL A 28 31.73 30.61 28.82
C VAL A 28 30.92 31.87 28.38
N PRO A 29 31.54 32.85 27.69
CA PRO A 29 30.88 34.10 27.38
C PRO A 29 29.68 33.90 26.44
N HIS A 30 28.59 34.56 26.78
CA HIS A 30 27.29 34.53 26.14
C HIS A 30 27.38 35.16 24.75
N VAL A 31 27.31 34.33 23.70
CA VAL A 31 26.93 34.78 22.37
C VAL A 31 25.40 34.67 22.29
N PRO A 32 24.65 35.72 21.99
CA PRO A 32 23.21 35.66 21.93
C PRO A 32 22.79 34.79 20.72
N SER A 33 22.29 33.60 20.96
CA SER A 33 21.60 32.80 19.96
C SER A 33 20.29 33.52 19.59
N LYS A 34 20.21 34.03 18.37
CA LYS A 34 18.94 34.53 17.81
C LYS A 34 17.96 33.35 17.74
N SER A 35 16.95 33.36 18.61
CA SER A 35 15.80 32.46 18.50
C SER A 35 15.17 32.60 17.11
N VAL A 36 15.12 31.54 16.35
CA VAL A 36 14.54 31.49 15.00
C VAL A 36 12.99 31.50 15.06
N LEU A 37 12.41 31.31 16.23
CA LEU A 37 10.97 31.30 16.44
C LEU A 37 10.57 32.56 17.23
N ARG A 38 10.09 33.57 16.52
CA ARG A 38 9.34 34.68 17.15
C ARG A 38 7.88 34.24 17.33
N PRO A 39 7.29 34.41 18.51
CA PRO A 39 5.82 34.30 18.64
C PRO A 39 5.19 35.38 17.73
N VAL A 40 4.37 34.94 16.78
CA VAL A 40 3.57 35.86 15.95
C VAL A 40 2.31 36.20 16.76
N PRO A 41 2.00 37.46 17.04
CA PRO A 41 0.74 37.81 17.68
C PRO A 41 -0.45 37.37 16.85
N GLU A 42 -1.50 36.85 17.47
CA GLU A 42 -2.72 36.37 16.80
C GLU A 42 -3.38 37.41 15.89
N SER A 43 -3.18 38.70 16.16
CA SER A 43 -3.67 39.82 15.33
C SER A 43 -3.09 39.88 13.92
N ASP A 44 -1.92 39.27 13.66
CA ASP A 44 -1.29 39.32 12.33
C ASP A 44 -1.89 38.33 11.32
N TRP A 45 -2.66 37.36 11.79
CA TRP A 45 -3.36 36.40 10.92
C TRP A 45 -4.59 36.99 10.23
N LEU A 46 -5.19 38.02 10.83
CA LEU A 46 -6.37 38.74 10.30
C LEU A 46 -6.03 39.88 9.34
N GLY A 47 -4.76 40.32 9.30
CA GLY A 47 -4.33 41.50 8.55
C GLY A 47 -3.82 41.28 7.13
N GLN A 48 -3.67 40.04 6.66
CA GLN A 48 -3.08 39.76 5.34
C GLN A 48 -4.02 39.81 4.14
N SER A 49 -5.32 40.10 4.32
CA SER A 49 -6.30 40.16 3.23
C SER A 49 -6.46 41.49 2.51
N THR A 50 -5.76 42.57 2.94
CA THR A 50 -5.92 43.89 2.32
C THR A 50 -4.60 44.60 2.01
N ARG A 51 -3.83 44.08 1.02
CA ARG A 51 -2.87 44.88 0.27
C ARG A 51 -3.24 44.91 -1.21
N SER A 52 -3.98 45.95 -1.58
CA SER A 52 -4.20 46.44 -2.93
C SER A 52 -2.86 46.65 -3.64
N ARG A 53 -2.62 45.92 -4.75
CA ARG A 53 -1.54 46.22 -5.68
C ARG A 53 -2.05 47.13 -6.78
N HIS A 54 -1.46 48.33 -6.87
CA HIS A 54 -1.64 49.23 -7.99
C HIS A 54 -1.19 48.59 -9.30
N ARG A 55 -2.01 48.81 -10.33
CA ARG A 55 -1.85 48.39 -11.73
C ARG A 55 -0.65 49.07 -12.40
N HIS A 56 0.07 48.30 -13.22
CA HIS A 56 0.53 48.78 -14.51
C HIS A 56 -0.04 47.85 -15.60
N SER A 57 -0.68 48.51 -16.55
CA SER A 57 -1.32 47.88 -17.72
C SER A 57 -0.28 47.58 -18.79
N SER A 58 -0.32 46.38 -19.34
CA SER A 58 0.07 46.11 -20.75
C SER A 58 -0.77 44.96 -21.25
N SER A 59 -1.48 45.26 -22.34
CA SER A 59 -2.37 44.38 -23.07
C SER A 59 -1.62 43.32 -23.86
N VAL A 60 -1.91 42.04 -23.62
CA VAL A 60 -1.72 40.99 -24.62
C VAL A 60 -2.91 40.03 -24.48
N THR A 61 -3.69 39.93 -25.57
CA THR A 61 -4.77 38.99 -25.76
C THR A 61 -4.20 37.58 -25.88
N ALA A 62 -4.55 36.69 -24.96
CA ALA A 62 -4.38 35.24 -25.09
C ALA A 62 -5.64 34.56 -24.59
N GLY A 63 -6.06 33.52 -25.33
CA GLY A 63 -7.34 32.84 -25.23
C GLY A 63 -7.65 32.30 -23.82
N GLN A 64 -8.88 32.48 -23.44
CA GLN A 64 -9.43 32.01 -22.17
C GLN A 64 -9.48 30.47 -22.15
N ILE A 65 -8.65 29.88 -21.30
CA ILE A 65 -8.92 28.55 -20.75
C ILE A 65 -9.94 28.77 -19.63
N PRO A 66 -11.08 28.04 -19.59
CA PRO A 66 -12.00 28.15 -18.46
C PRO A 66 -11.29 27.62 -17.22
N GLY A 67 -10.90 28.48 -16.29
CA GLY A 67 -10.47 28.09 -14.97
C GLY A 67 -11.62 27.42 -14.21
N PRO A 68 -11.33 26.60 -13.17
CA PRO A 68 -12.37 26.03 -12.34
C PRO A 68 -13.25 27.16 -11.81
N SER A 69 -14.55 27.07 -12.07
CA SER A 69 -15.56 27.99 -11.58
C SER A 69 -15.40 28.08 -10.05
N SER A 70 -14.77 29.15 -9.60
CA SER A 70 -14.85 29.57 -8.21
C SER A 70 -16.29 29.99 -7.99
N ALA A 71 -17.16 29.06 -7.63
CA ALA A 71 -18.34 29.37 -6.87
C ALA A 71 -17.81 29.95 -5.55
N ILE A 72 -17.50 31.25 -5.59
CA ILE A 72 -17.28 32.06 -4.40
C ILE A 72 -18.52 31.80 -3.57
N MET A 73 -18.37 31.05 -2.47
CA MET A 73 -19.38 30.97 -1.45
C MET A 73 -19.67 32.45 -1.11
N GLN A 74 -20.85 32.94 -1.52
CA GLN A 74 -21.32 34.20 -0.99
C GLN A 74 -21.29 34.05 0.51
N ALA A 75 -20.38 34.78 1.13
CA ALA A 75 -20.29 34.83 2.58
C ALA A 75 -21.66 35.29 3.08
N SER A 76 -22.51 34.36 3.46
CA SER A 76 -23.72 34.66 4.19
C SER A 76 -23.28 35.41 5.45
N ALA A 77 -24.01 36.46 5.80
CA ALA A 77 -23.77 37.19 7.06
C ALA A 77 -23.63 36.17 8.20
N PRO A 78 -22.75 36.42 9.21
CA PRO A 78 -22.62 35.55 10.34
C PRO A 78 -24.00 35.24 10.91
N SER A 79 -24.35 33.98 11.00
CA SER A 79 -25.66 33.57 11.51
C SER A 79 -25.74 33.91 13.01
N ASP A 80 -26.92 34.37 13.44
CA ASP A 80 -27.17 34.67 14.84
C ASP A 80 -26.92 33.41 15.71
N PRO A 81 -26.05 33.49 16.72
CA PRO A 81 -25.78 32.36 17.60
C PRO A 81 -27.03 31.81 18.34
N SER A 82 -28.07 32.64 18.56
CA SER A 82 -29.32 32.21 19.20
C SER A 82 -30.03 31.10 18.48
N ARG A 83 -29.78 30.90 17.17
CA ARG A 83 -30.32 29.77 16.42
C ARG A 83 -29.95 28.40 17.01
N PHE A 84 -28.79 28.31 17.68
CA PHE A 84 -28.29 27.06 18.25
C PHE A 84 -29.10 26.60 19.48
N GLU A 85 -29.94 27.46 20.06
CA GLU A 85 -30.83 27.10 21.17
C GLU A 85 -31.93 26.13 20.72
N THR A 86 -32.35 26.20 19.46
CA THR A 86 -33.49 25.41 18.94
C THR A 86 -33.16 24.60 17.72
N GLU A 87 -31.96 24.70 17.18
CA GLU A 87 -31.56 24.00 15.93
C GLU A 87 -31.47 22.48 16.14
N ASP A 88 -32.10 21.72 15.27
CA ASP A 88 -31.96 20.28 15.24
C ASP A 88 -30.63 19.89 14.60
N PHE A 89 -29.73 19.26 15.37
CA PHE A 89 -28.44 18.77 14.93
C PHE A 89 -28.47 17.34 14.36
N ASN A 90 -29.65 16.76 14.16
CA ASN A 90 -29.77 15.47 13.47
C ASN A 90 -29.59 15.60 11.95
N PHE A 91 -28.35 15.81 11.53
CA PHE A 91 -28.01 16.01 10.12
C PHE A 91 -28.30 14.77 9.27
N ALA A 92 -28.23 13.58 9.82
CA ALA A 92 -28.55 12.33 9.11
C ALA A 92 -30.04 12.28 8.71
N ALA A 93 -30.94 12.67 9.62
CA ALA A 93 -32.37 12.74 9.32
C ALA A 93 -32.68 13.79 8.25
N ARG A 94 -31.93 14.91 8.21
CA ARG A 94 -32.09 15.98 7.23
C ARG A 94 -31.49 15.66 5.86
N LYS A 95 -30.81 14.51 5.70
CA LYS A 95 -30.13 14.10 4.46
C LYS A 95 -29.24 15.21 3.87
N THR A 96 -28.44 15.85 4.73
CA THR A 96 -27.56 16.96 4.34
C THR A 96 -26.29 16.49 3.62
N TRP A 97 -26.04 15.16 3.61
CA TRP A 97 -24.96 14.57 2.84
C TRP A 97 -25.37 14.43 1.38
N THR A 98 -24.71 15.13 0.48
CA THR A 98 -25.06 15.21 -0.94
C THR A 98 -24.09 14.38 -1.78
N ASP A 99 -24.53 13.97 -2.99
CA ASP A 99 -23.69 13.28 -3.99
C ASP A 99 -22.42 14.08 -4.33
N GLN A 100 -22.51 15.41 -4.28
CA GLN A 100 -21.33 16.26 -4.51
C GLN A 100 -20.30 16.11 -3.38
N LYS A 101 -20.73 16.01 -2.13
CA LYS A 101 -19.84 15.74 -0.98
C LYS A 101 -19.23 14.34 -1.08
N GLU A 102 -20.04 13.36 -1.49
CA GLU A 102 -19.59 11.99 -1.73
C GLU A 102 -18.48 11.94 -2.79
N LYS A 103 -18.67 12.59 -3.94
CA LYS A 103 -17.66 12.66 -5.02
C LYS A 103 -16.34 13.27 -4.57
N ILE A 104 -16.34 14.20 -3.63
CA ILE A 104 -15.11 14.77 -3.07
C ILE A 104 -14.31 13.70 -2.33
N LEU A 105 -14.98 12.83 -1.57
CA LEU A 105 -14.32 11.73 -0.84
C LEU A 105 -13.78 10.67 -1.80
N TRP A 106 -14.46 10.42 -2.92
CA TRP A 106 -14.05 9.42 -3.91
C TRP A 106 -12.92 9.90 -4.82
N GLY A 107 -12.62 11.20 -4.87
CA GLY A 107 -11.67 11.78 -5.83
C GLY A 107 -10.34 11.05 -5.98
N PRO A 108 -9.55 10.81 -4.91
CA PRO A 108 -8.29 10.05 -5.00
C PRO A 108 -8.48 8.61 -5.48
N TYR A 109 -9.57 7.95 -5.06
CA TYR A 109 -9.89 6.59 -5.46
C TYR A 109 -10.26 6.52 -6.96
N ASP A 110 -11.15 7.39 -7.43
CA ASP A 110 -11.58 7.44 -8.82
C ASP A 110 -10.41 7.74 -9.76
N TYR A 111 -9.50 8.63 -9.34
CA TYR A 111 -8.29 8.94 -10.09
C TYR A 111 -7.42 7.69 -10.32
N LEU A 112 -7.21 6.86 -9.28
CA LEU A 112 -6.46 5.63 -9.41
C LEU A 112 -7.24 4.56 -10.18
N ALA A 113 -8.55 4.42 -9.92
CA ALA A 113 -9.40 3.42 -10.54
C ALA A 113 -9.57 3.62 -12.06
N ALA A 114 -9.49 4.88 -12.53
CA ALA A 114 -9.54 5.21 -13.97
C ALA A 114 -8.30 4.72 -14.74
N GLN A 115 -7.21 4.38 -14.06
CA GLN A 115 -5.98 3.92 -14.70
C GLN A 115 -6.05 2.42 -14.99
N PRO A 116 -5.70 1.99 -16.22
CA PRO A 116 -5.80 0.58 -16.60
C PRO A 116 -4.86 -0.29 -15.78
N GLY A 117 -5.41 -1.39 -15.23
CA GLY A 117 -4.65 -2.43 -14.52
C GLY A 117 -4.51 -3.70 -15.37
N LYS A 118 -3.71 -4.67 -14.89
CA LYS A 118 -3.51 -5.97 -15.58
C LYS A 118 -4.70 -6.94 -15.43
N ASP A 119 -5.76 -6.59 -14.70
CA ASP A 119 -6.99 -7.37 -14.44
C ASP A 119 -6.78 -8.83 -13.96
N ILE A 120 -5.62 -9.11 -13.38
CA ILE A 120 -5.25 -10.48 -12.95
C ILE A 120 -6.26 -11.02 -11.93
N ARG A 121 -6.78 -10.17 -11.03
CA ARG A 121 -7.76 -10.56 -10.02
C ARG A 121 -9.08 -11.02 -10.62
N LYS A 122 -9.56 -10.31 -11.66
CA LYS A 122 -10.77 -10.72 -12.38
C LYS A 122 -10.55 -12.07 -13.08
N LYS A 123 -9.38 -12.25 -13.71
CA LYS A 123 -9.02 -13.53 -14.35
C LYS A 123 -8.94 -14.65 -13.32
N LEU A 124 -8.39 -14.38 -12.14
CA LEU A 124 -8.30 -15.34 -11.04
C LEU A 124 -9.71 -15.75 -10.57
N ILE A 125 -10.57 -14.78 -10.25
CA ILE A 125 -11.95 -15.04 -9.84
C ILE A 125 -12.68 -15.88 -10.89
N ALA A 126 -12.56 -15.51 -12.17
CA ALA A 126 -13.17 -16.28 -13.27
C ALA A 126 -12.62 -17.71 -13.36
N ALA A 127 -11.31 -17.91 -13.20
CA ALA A 127 -10.70 -19.23 -13.25
C ALA A 127 -11.15 -20.12 -12.08
N PHE A 128 -11.20 -19.59 -10.85
CA PHE A 128 -11.69 -20.37 -9.71
C PHE A 128 -13.21 -20.62 -9.79
N ASN A 129 -13.97 -19.74 -10.46
CA ASN A 129 -15.40 -19.94 -10.59
C ASN A 129 -15.78 -21.14 -11.47
N THR A 130 -14.89 -21.64 -12.32
CA THR A 130 -15.11 -22.89 -13.04
C THR A 130 -15.28 -24.10 -12.12
N TRP A 131 -14.68 -24.04 -10.93
CA TRP A 131 -14.79 -25.08 -9.88
C TRP A 131 -15.86 -24.76 -8.85
N LEU A 132 -15.97 -23.48 -8.44
CA LEU A 132 -16.79 -23.08 -7.32
C LEU A 132 -18.25 -22.81 -7.71
N ASN A 133 -18.52 -22.48 -8.97
CA ASN A 133 -19.85 -22.25 -9.50
C ASN A 133 -20.68 -21.28 -8.63
N VAL A 134 -20.07 -20.15 -8.24
CA VAL A 134 -20.69 -19.11 -7.41
C VAL A 134 -21.73 -18.36 -8.24
N PRO A 135 -22.89 -17.97 -7.68
CA PRO A 135 -23.89 -17.18 -8.40
C PRO A 135 -23.33 -15.85 -8.93
N ASP A 136 -23.78 -15.43 -10.12
CA ASP A 136 -23.27 -14.23 -10.81
C ASP A 136 -23.38 -12.96 -9.95
N GLU A 137 -24.47 -12.78 -9.19
CA GLU A 137 -24.67 -11.63 -8.30
C GLU A 137 -23.63 -11.59 -7.18
N SER A 138 -23.29 -12.75 -6.59
CA SER A 138 -22.23 -12.86 -5.59
C SER A 138 -20.86 -12.62 -6.21
N ILE A 139 -20.58 -13.11 -7.44
CA ILE A 139 -19.34 -12.85 -8.18
C ILE A 139 -19.16 -11.36 -8.45
N GLU A 140 -20.20 -10.67 -8.89
CA GLU A 140 -20.16 -9.23 -9.14
C GLU A 140 -19.80 -8.46 -7.86
N THR A 141 -20.47 -8.77 -6.75
CA THR A 141 -20.22 -8.17 -5.44
C THR A 141 -18.79 -8.43 -4.98
N ILE A 142 -18.32 -9.69 -5.04
CA ILE A 142 -16.96 -10.07 -4.62
C ILE A 142 -15.91 -9.36 -5.49
N THR A 143 -16.10 -9.35 -6.80
CA THR A 143 -15.19 -8.68 -7.74
C THR A 143 -15.07 -7.18 -7.46
N LYS A 144 -16.21 -6.53 -7.18
CA LYS A 144 -16.27 -5.13 -6.81
C LYS A 144 -15.51 -4.86 -5.51
N VAL A 145 -15.78 -5.63 -4.47
CA VAL A 145 -15.13 -5.50 -3.15
C VAL A 145 -13.62 -5.69 -3.27
N VAL A 146 -13.17 -6.75 -3.93
CA VAL A 146 -11.74 -7.02 -4.13
C VAL A 146 -11.06 -5.88 -4.92
N GLY A 147 -11.74 -5.31 -5.91
CA GLY A 147 -11.28 -4.14 -6.65
C GLY A 147 -11.17 -2.89 -5.76
N MET A 148 -12.16 -2.65 -4.90
CA MET A 148 -12.15 -1.53 -3.95
C MET A 148 -10.99 -1.64 -2.96
N LEU A 149 -10.82 -2.80 -2.35
CA LEU A 149 -9.74 -3.05 -1.39
C LEU A 149 -8.36 -2.92 -2.04
N HIS A 150 -8.20 -3.46 -3.24
CA HIS A 150 -6.94 -3.34 -3.95
C HIS A 150 -6.56 -1.89 -4.25
N ASN A 151 -7.47 -1.10 -4.80
CA ASN A 151 -7.16 0.29 -5.11
C ASN A 151 -6.92 1.10 -3.82
N SER A 152 -7.67 0.82 -2.75
CA SER A 152 -7.47 1.45 -1.45
C SER A 152 -6.11 1.12 -0.85
N SER A 153 -5.69 -0.15 -0.91
CA SER A 153 -4.36 -0.55 -0.44
C SER A 153 -3.25 0.13 -1.23
N LEU A 154 -3.40 0.29 -2.56
CA LEU A 154 -2.42 1.02 -3.37
C LEU A 154 -2.33 2.51 -3.03
N LEU A 155 -3.45 3.16 -2.66
CA LEU A 155 -3.45 4.56 -2.23
C LEU A 155 -2.63 4.75 -0.95
N VAL A 156 -2.73 3.83 0.00
CA VAL A 156 -1.98 3.86 1.27
C VAL A 156 -0.52 3.48 1.03
N ASP A 157 -0.27 2.41 0.29
CA ASP A 157 1.05 1.90 -0.09
C ASP A 157 1.89 3.01 -0.76
N ASP A 158 1.32 3.74 -1.74
CA ASP A 158 1.99 4.86 -2.39
C ASP A 158 2.41 5.98 -1.41
N VAL A 159 1.62 6.22 -0.36
CA VAL A 159 1.96 7.19 0.69
C VAL A 159 3.05 6.66 1.61
N GLU A 160 2.94 5.40 2.03
CA GLU A 160 3.88 4.75 2.95
C GLU A 160 5.27 4.57 2.31
N ASP A 161 5.30 4.33 0.99
CA ASP A 161 6.53 4.14 0.21
C ASP A 161 7.12 5.44 -0.34
N ASN A 162 6.40 6.56 -0.21
CA ASN A 162 6.74 7.84 -0.86
C ASN A 162 6.89 7.68 -2.38
N SER A 163 6.09 6.84 -3.01
CA SER A 163 6.12 6.59 -4.44
C SER A 163 5.84 7.86 -5.23
N LEU A 164 6.44 7.98 -6.42
CA LEU A 164 6.24 9.12 -7.32
C LEU A 164 5.25 8.80 -8.45
N LEU A 165 5.29 7.56 -8.92
CA LEU A 165 4.49 7.09 -10.06
C LEU A 165 3.74 5.79 -9.71
N ARG A 166 2.51 5.70 -10.21
CA ARG A 166 1.72 4.47 -10.22
C ARG A 166 1.11 4.28 -11.61
N ARG A 167 1.40 3.14 -12.25
CA ARG A 167 0.94 2.86 -13.63
C ARG A 167 1.33 3.93 -14.65
N GLY A 168 2.52 4.55 -14.48
CA GLY A 168 3.03 5.60 -15.34
C GLY A 168 2.42 7.00 -15.11
N MET A 169 1.55 7.15 -14.13
CA MET A 169 0.93 8.43 -13.74
C MET A 169 1.41 8.87 -12.36
N PRO A 170 1.40 10.16 -12.04
CA PRO A 170 1.68 10.65 -10.69
C PRO A 170 0.76 9.97 -9.67
N VAL A 171 1.27 9.65 -8.48
CA VAL A 171 0.49 9.04 -7.40
C VAL A 171 -0.59 10.00 -6.86
N ALA A 172 -1.68 9.44 -6.33
CA ALA A 172 -2.83 10.23 -5.89
C ALA A 172 -2.47 11.27 -4.81
N HIS A 173 -1.58 10.93 -3.88
CA HIS A 173 -1.20 11.85 -2.80
C HIS A 173 -0.42 13.08 -3.29
N SER A 174 0.24 13.01 -4.46
CA SER A 174 0.88 14.17 -5.09
C SER A 174 -0.12 15.15 -5.70
N ILE A 175 -1.34 14.70 -6.02
CA ILE A 175 -2.39 15.51 -6.66
C ILE A 175 -3.39 16.02 -5.62
N PHE A 176 -3.88 15.13 -4.74
CA PHE A 176 -4.94 15.44 -3.77
C PHE A 176 -4.41 15.76 -2.37
N GLY A 177 -3.11 15.52 -2.13
CA GLY A 177 -2.48 15.64 -0.81
C GLY A 177 -2.62 14.37 0.02
N THR A 178 -1.62 14.14 0.89
CA THR A 178 -1.51 12.95 1.73
C THR A 178 -2.72 12.72 2.63
N ALA A 179 -3.18 13.78 3.32
CA ALA A 179 -4.30 13.68 4.27
C ALA A 179 -5.60 13.23 3.59
N GLN A 180 -5.94 13.79 2.42
CA GLN A 180 -7.14 13.41 1.69
C GLN A 180 -7.03 11.99 1.14
N THR A 181 -5.86 11.61 0.62
CA THR A 181 -5.61 10.26 0.09
C THR A 181 -5.76 9.19 1.17
N ILE A 182 -5.17 9.38 2.36
CA ILE A 182 -5.33 8.47 3.49
C ILE A 182 -6.80 8.37 3.92
N ASN A 183 -7.48 9.52 4.05
CA ASN A 183 -8.89 9.50 4.44
C ASN A 183 -9.76 8.76 3.43
N THR A 184 -9.54 8.99 2.13
CA THR A 184 -10.26 8.29 1.05
C THR A 184 -10.02 6.78 1.10
N ALA A 185 -8.76 6.34 1.24
CA ALA A 185 -8.44 4.93 1.32
C ALA A 185 -9.15 4.24 2.51
N ASN A 186 -9.09 4.85 3.69
CA ASN A 186 -9.77 4.35 4.87
C ASN A 186 -11.30 4.33 4.68
N TYR A 187 -11.88 5.37 4.11
CA TYR A 187 -13.29 5.42 3.79
C TYR A 187 -13.71 4.27 2.88
N MET A 188 -12.93 3.99 1.85
CA MET A 188 -13.21 2.92 0.91
C MET A 188 -13.15 1.52 1.52
N TYR A 189 -12.34 1.27 2.56
CA TYR A 189 -12.40 0.02 3.32
C TYR A 189 -13.78 -0.20 3.95
N PHE A 190 -14.38 0.85 4.52
CA PHE A 190 -15.73 0.74 5.09
C PHE A 190 -16.82 0.64 4.01
N VAL A 191 -16.67 1.33 2.88
CA VAL A 191 -17.58 1.17 1.74
C VAL A 191 -17.52 -0.26 1.20
N ALA A 192 -16.34 -0.85 1.10
CA ALA A 192 -16.18 -2.25 0.72
C ALA A 192 -16.86 -3.22 1.72
N LEU A 193 -16.76 -2.94 3.02
CA LEU A 193 -17.49 -3.71 4.04
C LEU A 193 -19.02 -3.58 3.87
N GLN A 194 -19.52 -2.40 3.54
CA GLN A 194 -20.93 -2.19 3.26
C GLN A 194 -21.39 -2.99 2.02
N GLU A 195 -20.54 -3.09 0.98
CA GLU A 195 -20.83 -3.94 -0.18
C GLU A 195 -20.89 -5.43 0.19
N ILE A 196 -19.97 -5.92 1.05
CA ILE A 196 -19.97 -7.32 1.54
C ILE A 196 -21.29 -7.69 2.24
N GLN A 197 -21.93 -6.75 2.94
CA GLN A 197 -23.20 -7.01 3.61
C GLN A 197 -24.32 -7.42 2.64
N LYS A 198 -24.22 -7.05 1.35
CA LYS A 198 -25.18 -7.43 0.31
C LYS A 198 -25.23 -8.93 0.04
N LEU A 199 -24.14 -9.66 0.36
CA LEU A 199 -24.10 -11.12 0.26
C LEU A 199 -25.06 -11.80 1.26
N ASN A 200 -25.52 -11.09 2.30
CA ASN A 200 -26.37 -11.60 3.36
C ASN A 200 -25.81 -12.86 4.05
N ASN A 201 -24.50 -13.05 4.00
CA ASN A 201 -23.80 -14.18 4.57
C ASN A 201 -22.89 -13.71 5.73
N PRO A 202 -23.20 -14.09 7.00
CA PRO A 202 -22.40 -13.69 8.15
C PRO A 202 -20.93 -14.13 8.07
N LYS A 203 -20.64 -15.25 7.38
CA LYS A 203 -19.26 -15.71 7.18
C LYS A 203 -18.44 -14.73 6.34
N ALA A 204 -19.07 -14.03 5.37
CA ALA A 204 -18.40 -13.08 4.53
C ALA A 204 -17.77 -11.92 5.32
N ILE A 205 -18.46 -11.43 6.36
CA ILE A 205 -17.95 -10.38 7.25
C ILE A 205 -16.73 -10.89 8.05
N SER A 206 -16.81 -12.11 8.57
CA SER A 206 -15.70 -12.71 9.33
C SER A 206 -14.46 -12.90 8.45
N ILE A 207 -14.64 -13.40 7.23
CA ILE A 207 -13.57 -13.56 6.24
C ILE A 207 -12.95 -12.20 5.90
N TYR A 208 -13.79 -11.20 5.65
CA TYR A 208 -13.33 -9.83 5.36
C TYR A 208 -12.43 -9.29 6.48
N MET A 209 -12.87 -9.39 7.74
CA MET A 209 -12.11 -8.89 8.88
C MET A 209 -10.79 -9.64 9.08
N GLU A 210 -10.83 -10.99 8.98
CA GLU A 210 -9.65 -11.83 9.14
C GLU A 210 -8.56 -11.46 8.11
N GLU A 211 -8.92 -11.40 6.83
CA GLU A 211 -7.95 -11.16 5.77
C GLU A 211 -7.49 -9.70 5.72
N LEU A 212 -8.31 -8.73 6.11
CA LEU A 212 -7.87 -7.36 6.28
C LEU A 212 -6.84 -7.22 7.41
N LEU A 213 -7.06 -7.90 8.54
CA LEU A 213 -6.08 -7.92 9.62
C LEU A 213 -4.76 -8.55 9.17
N ASN A 214 -4.82 -9.66 8.43
CA ASN A 214 -3.63 -10.30 7.88
C ASN A 214 -2.89 -9.36 6.91
N LEU A 215 -3.60 -8.69 6.00
CA LEU A 215 -3.03 -7.73 5.06
C LEU A 215 -2.26 -6.62 5.79
N HIS A 216 -2.84 -6.04 6.85
CA HIS A 216 -2.17 -5.01 7.64
C HIS A 216 -1.02 -5.55 8.49
N ARG A 217 -1.08 -6.80 8.96
CA ARG A 217 0.06 -7.45 9.63
C ARG A 217 1.23 -7.61 8.68
N GLY A 218 0.97 -8.08 7.46
CA GLY A 218 2.01 -8.20 6.43
C GLY A 218 2.62 -6.85 6.07
N GLN A 219 1.79 -5.85 5.80
CA GLN A 219 2.26 -4.49 5.51
C GLN A 219 3.07 -3.91 6.68
N GLY A 220 2.61 -4.08 7.92
CA GLY A 220 3.31 -3.58 9.10
C GLY A 220 4.68 -4.20 9.30
N MET A 221 4.87 -5.48 8.99
CA MET A 221 6.18 -6.15 9.07
C MET A 221 7.12 -5.68 7.96
N ASP A 222 6.61 -5.52 6.73
CA ASP A 222 7.39 -5.00 5.60
C ASP A 222 7.94 -3.58 5.92
N LEU A 223 7.06 -2.69 6.40
CA LEU A 223 7.43 -1.34 6.85
C LEU A 223 8.45 -1.36 8.01
N PHE A 224 8.23 -2.21 9.01
CA PHE A 224 9.12 -2.32 10.17
C PHE A 224 10.54 -2.72 9.77
N TRP A 225 10.69 -3.77 8.95
CA TRP A 225 12.01 -4.21 8.51
C TRP A 225 12.73 -3.14 7.69
N ARG A 226 12.00 -2.50 6.78
CA ARG A 226 12.51 -1.39 5.95
C ARG A 226 13.03 -0.23 6.82
N ASP A 227 12.22 0.21 7.77
CA ASP A 227 12.51 1.43 8.54
C ASP A 227 13.56 1.18 9.63
N THR A 228 13.68 -0.06 10.12
CA THR A 228 14.72 -0.46 11.10
C THR A 228 15.97 -1.07 10.45
N LEU A 229 15.96 -1.27 9.11
CA LEU A 229 17.02 -1.99 8.38
C LEU A 229 17.27 -3.39 8.96
N THR A 230 16.23 -4.04 9.42
CA THR A 230 16.28 -5.41 9.94
C THR A 230 16.09 -6.38 8.79
N VAL A 231 17.13 -7.15 8.45
CA VAL A 231 17.06 -8.14 7.36
C VAL A 231 16.24 -9.35 7.82
N PRO A 232 15.05 -9.61 7.26
CA PRO A 232 14.23 -10.76 7.65
C PRO A 232 14.86 -12.07 7.20
N THR A 233 14.39 -13.18 7.77
CA THR A 233 14.67 -14.50 7.19
C THR A 233 13.83 -14.71 5.93
N GLU A 234 14.18 -15.72 5.15
CA GLU A 234 13.36 -16.11 3.99
C GLU A 234 11.97 -16.58 4.45
N GLU A 235 11.89 -17.29 5.58
CA GLU A 235 10.64 -17.73 6.19
C GLU A 235 9.78 -16.54 6.67
N ASP A 236 10.36 -15.57 7.37
CA ASP A 236 9.68 -14.33 7.77
C ASP A 236 9.13 -13.57 6.54
N TYR A 237 9.94 -13.49 5.47
CA TYR A 237 9.51 -12.87 4.22
C TYR A 237 8.32 -13.60 3.60
N LEU A 238 8.34 -14.93 3.54
CA LEU A 238 7.25 -15.72 3.00
C LEU A 238 5.97 -15.55 3.82
N GLU A 239 6.06 -15.51 5.16
CA GLU A 239 4.92 -15.21 6.03
C GLU A 239 4.37 -13.79 5.79
N MET A 240 5.24 -12.81 5.67
CA MET A 240 4.83 -11.42 5.35
C MET A 240 4.11 -11.36 4.01
N VAL A 241 4.64 -12.02 2.97
CA VAL A 241 4.03 -12.05 1.64
C VAL A 241 2.69 -12.79 1.65
N ASP A 242 2.57 -13.90 2.37
CA ASP A 242 1.30 -14.61 2.53
C ASP A 242 0.24 -13.70 3.15
N ASN A 243 0.62 -12.87 4.09
CA ASN A 243 -0.26 -11.90 4.73
C ASN A 243 -0.55 -10.68 3.83
N LYS A 244 0.48 -9.96 3.35
CA LYS A 244 0.36 -8.70 2.59
C LYS A 244 -0.28 -8.93 1.22
N THR A 245 0.30 -9.81 0.41
CA THR A 245 -0.13 -10.08 -0.96
C THR A 245 -1.14 -11.22 -1.03
N GLY A 246 -0.88 -12.32 -0.33
CA GLY A 246 -1.76 -13.48 -0.25
C GLY A 246 -3.11 -13.17 0.35
N GLY A 247 -3.20 -12.27 1.34
CA GLY A 247 -4.42 -11.92 2.04
C GLY A 247 -5.56 -11.46 1.11
N LEU A 248 -5.27 -10.64 0.09
CA LEU A 248 -6.30 -10.19 -0.84
C LEU A 248 -6.72 -11.29 -1.83
N PHE A 249 -5.80 -12.15 -2.27
CA PHE A 249 -6.12 -13.33 -3.07
C PHE A 249 -6.99 -14.30 -2.25
N ARG A 250 -6.59 -14.58 -1.02
CA ARG A 250 -7.30 -15.45 -0.10
C ARG A 250 -8.69 -14.93 0.24
N LEU A 251 -8.84 -13.62 0.49
CA LEU A 251 -10.13 -12.96 0.68
C LEU A 251 -11.09 -13.29 -0.47
N SER A 252 -10.64 -13.09 -1.72
CA SER A 252 -11.50 -13.33 -2.89
C SER A 252 -11.99 -14.77 -2.96
N ILE A 253 -11.08 -15.73 -2.77
CA ILE A 253 -11.43 -17.17 -2.90
C ILE A 253 -12.24 -17.67 -1.68
N LYS A 254 -11.91 -17.26 -0.45
CA LYS A 254 -12.72 -17.59 0.73
C LYS A 254 -14.14 -17.03 0.64
N LEU A 255 -14.33 -15.82 0.11
CA LEU A 255 -15.66 -15.26 -0.14
C LEU A 255 -16.41 -16.08 -1.20
N MET A 256 -15.75 -16.46 -2.29
CA MET A 256 -16.33 -17.34 -3.30
C MET A 256 -16.71 -18.70 -2.72
N GLN A 257 -15.85 -19.31 -1.89
CA GLN A 257 -16.16 -20.58 -1.22
C GLN A 257 -17.34 -20.46 -0.25
N ALA A 258 -17.51 -19.31 0.42
CA ALA A 258 -18.64 -19.07 1.32
C ALA A 258 -19.99 -18.96 0.58
N GLU A 259 -19.97 -18.52 -0.69
CA GLU A 259 -21.15 -18.37 -1.58
C GLU A 259 -21.34 -19.57 -2.52
N SER A 260 -20.37 -20.48 -2.57
CA SER A 260 -20.35 -21.62 -3.49
C SER A 260 -21.23 -22.78 -2.99
N PRO A 261 -21.94 -23.47 -3.88
CA PRO A 261 -22.54 -24.77 -3.57
C PRO A 261 -21.52 -25.90 -3.45
N SER A 262 -20.27 -25.68 -3.87
CA SER A 262 -19.17 -26.64 -3.85
C SER A 262 -18.45 -26.63 -2.49
N SER A 263 -18.01 -27.80 -2.03
CA SER A 263 -17.19 -27.97 -0.82
C SER A 263 -15.68 -28.06 -1.12
N LEU A 264 -15.25 -27.70 -2.34
CA LEU A 264 -13.84 -27.72 -2.72
C LEU A 264 -13.03 -26.71 -1.90
N ASP A 265 -11.91 -27.17 -1.34
CA ASP A 265 -10.94 -26.32 -0.67
C ASP A 265 -9.84 -25.88 -1.66
N CYS A 266 -9.80 -24.59 -1.92
CA CYS A 266 -8.82 -23.96 -2.80
C CYS A 266 -7.72 -23.22 -2.04
N THR A 267 -7.66 -23.32 -0.71
CA THR A 267 -6.79 -22.51 0.14
C THR A 267 -5.31 -22.72 -0.18
N GLU A 268 -4.85 -23.97 -0.34
CA GLU A 268 -3.44 -24.24 -0.69
C GLU A 268 -3.06 -23.58 -2.01
N LEU A 269 -3.89 -23.71 -3.02
CA LEU A 269 -3.62 -23.15 -4.35
C LEU A 269 -3.54 -21.62 -4.31
N VAL A 270 -4.49 -20.96 -3.63
CA VAL A 270 -4.51 -19.50 -3.57
C VAL A 270 -3.31 -18.93 -2.79
N ASN A 271 -2.85 -19.62 -1.75
CA ASN A 271 -1.64 -19.24 -1.02
C ASN A 271 -0.40 -19.34 -1.91
N LEU A 272 -0.26 -20.44 -2.65
CA LEU A 272 0.83 -20.60 -3.63
C LEU A 272 0.81 -19.47 -4.67
N LEU A 273 -0.36 -19.15 -5.21
CA LEU A 273 -0.49 -18.06 -6.19
C LEU A 273 -0.09 -16.70 -5.61
N GLY A 274 -0.42 -16.41 -4.35
CA GLY A 274 0.01 -15.20 -3.66
C GLY A 274 1.52 -15.07 -3.55
N LEU A 275 2.20 -16.16 -3.15
CA LEU A 275 3.67 -16.23 -3.06
C LEU A 275 4.33 -16.09 -4.43
N ILE A 276 3.88 -16.88 -5.43
CA ILE A 276 4.39 -16.82 -6.79
C ILE A 276 4.27 -15.41 -7.36
N PHE A 277 3.11 -14.77 -7.16
CA PHE A 277 2.85 -13.44 -7.67
C PHE A 277 3.83 -12.41 -7.10
N GLN A 278 4.05 -12.41 -5.77
CA GLN A 278 4.93 -11.44 -5.14
C GLN A 278 6.40 -11.68 -5.45
N ILE A 279 6.88 -12.93 -5.34
CA ILE A 279 8.29 -13.26 -5.64
C ILE A 279 8.62 -12.93 -7.10
N ARG A 280 7.67 -13.15 -8.01
CA ARG A 280 7.81 -12.75 -9.41
C ARG A 280 7.81 -11.21 -9.57
N ASP A 281 6.97 -10.49 -8.85
CA ASP A 281 6.94 -9.02 -8.90
C ASP A 281 8.29 -8.45 -8.42
N ASP A 282 8.85 -8.96 -7.33
CA ASP A 282 10.18 -8.62 -6.82
C ASP A 282 11.28 -8.87 -7.87
N TYR A 283 11.24 -10.03 -8.55
CA TYR A 283 12.18 -10.34 -9.63
C TYR A 283 12.07 -9.34 -10.78
N MET A 284 10.86 -9.10 -11.26
CA MET A 284 10.61 -8.22 -12.40
C MET A 284 10.90 -6.75 -12.10
N ASN A 285 10.77 -6.32 -10.84
CA ASN A 285 11.14 -4.97 -10.40
C ASN A 285 12.63 -4.69 -10.63
N LEU A 286 13.48 -5.70 -10.44
CA LEU A 286 14.93 -5.55 -10.54
C LEU A 286 15.49 -5.88 -11.94
N ASP A 287 14.77 -6.64 -12.78
CA ASP A 287 15.26 -7.14 -14.08
C ASP A 287 14.55 -6.55 -15.30
N SER A 288 13.42 -5.89 -15.16
CA SER A 288 12.57 -5.55 -16.31
C SER A 288 12.57 -4.08 -16.70
N ALA A 289 12.96 -3.78 -17.93
CA ALA A 289 12.82 -2.45 -18.55
C ALA A 289 11.35 -1.98 -18.63
N VAL A 290 10.37 -2.91 -18.66
CA VAL A 290 8.93 -2.58 -18.68
C VAL A 290 8.48 -2.07 -17.31
N TYR A 291 9.00 -2.66 -16.22
CA TYR A 291 8.73 -2.19 -14.87
C TYR A 291 9.32 -0.79 -14.64
N SER A 292 10.52 -0.54 -15.17
CA SER A 292 11.17 0.77 -15.09
C SER A 292 10.33 1.90 -15.69
N LYS A 293 9.56 1.64 -16.76
CA LYS A 293 8.68 2.65 -17.38
C LYS A 293 7.42 2.96 -16.55
N ASN A 294 6.93 2.00 -15.77
CA ASN A 294 5.65 2.11 -15.07
C ASN A 294 5.79 2.62 -13.63
N LYS A 295 6.90 2.30 -12.98
CA LYS A 295 7.15 2.61 -11.57
C LYS A 295 8.47 3.37 -11.33
N GLY A 296 9.45 3.24 -12.21
CA GLY A 296 10.83 3.66 -12.03
C GLY A 296 11.78 2.47 -12.04
N MET A 297 13.07 2.71 -12.34
CA MET A 297 14.09 1.67 -12.37
C MET A 297 14.37 1.17 -10.96
N CYS A 298 14.19 -0.14 -10.72
CA CYS A 298 14.51 -0.82 -9.44
C CYS A 298 13.92 -0.06 -8.24
N GLU A 299 12.60 0.13 -8.21
CA GLU A 299 11.94 0.95 -7.20
C GLU A 299 12.10 0.37 -5.79
N ASP A 300 12.11 -0.96 -5.64
CA ASP A 300 12.38 -1.63 -4.36
C ASP A 300 13.69 -1.13 -3.69
N LEU A 301 14.72 -0.79 -4.48
CA LEU A 301 15.96 -0.20 -3.94
C LEU A 301 15.72 1.24 -3.47
N THR A 302 14.90 2.02 -4.19
CA THR A 302 14.56 3.40 -3.82
C THR A 302 13.69 3.46 -2.57
N GLU A 303 12.77 2.51 -2.42
CA GLU A 303 11.95 2.35 -1.23
C GLU A 303 12.76 1.84 -0.04
N GLY A 304 13.88 1.15 -0.29
CA GLY A 304 14.67 0.47 0.73
C GLY A 304 14.05 -0.84 1.19
N LYS A 305 13.23 -1.46 0.33
CA LYS A 305 12.47 -2.67 0.62
C LYS A 305 13.35 -3.91 0.62
N PHE A 306 13.08 -4.85 1.52
CA PHE A 306 13.70 -6.18 1.54
C PHE A 306 12.92 -7.15 0.66
N SER A 307 13.11 -7.07 -0.67
CA SER A 307 12.54 -8.04 -1.62
C SER A 307 13.27 -9.39 -1.56
N PHE A 308 12.69 -10.42 -2.15
CA PHE A 308 13.21 -11.79 -2.07
C PHE A 308 14.66 -11.92 -2.53
N LEU A 309 15.00 -11.29 -3.67
CA LEU A 309 16.36 -11.29 -4.21
C LEU A 309 17.35 -10.56 -3.30
N ILE A 310 16.91 -9.45 -2.73
CA ILE A 310 17.73 -8.61 -1.82
C ILE A 310 18.05 -9.40 -0.56
N ILE A 311 17.06 -10.06 0.04
CA ILE A 311 17.25 -10.90 1.24
C ILE A 311 18.24 -12.03 0.95
N HIS A 312 18.06 -12.76 -0.16
CA HIS A 312 18.97 -13.82 -0.56
C HIS A 312 20.40 -13.30 -0.76
N SER A 313 20.56 -12.17 -1.45
CA SER A 313 21.89 -11.59 -1.74
C SER A 313 22.64 -11.18 -0.46
N ILE A 314 21.94 -10.55 0.49
CA ILE A 314 22.53 -10.17 1.78
C ILE A 314 22.93 -11.43 2.58
N ARG A 315 22.09 -12.45 2.58
CA ARG A 315 22.34 -13.70 3.31
C ARG A 315 23.40 -14.59 2.66
N ALA A 316 23.58 -14.50 1.36
CA ALA A 316 24.63 -15.22 0.63
C ALA A 316 26.04 -14.73 1.04
N ASN A 317 26.20 -13.47 1.43
CA ASN A 317 27.45 -12.91 1.90
C ASN A 317 27.22 -11.92 3.06
N PRO A 318 26.97 -12.40 4.29
CA PRO A 318 26.62 -11.57 5.45
C PRO A 318 27.73 -10.60 5.89
N SER A 319 28.98 -10.86 5.50
CA SER A 319 30.12 -9.99 5.82
C SER A 319 30.19 -8.76 4.90
N ASN A 320 29.51 -8.78 3.75
CA ASN A 320 29.47 -7.67 2.81
C ASN A 320 28.26 -6.76 3.09
N LEU A 321 28.54 -5.58 3.59
CA LEU A 321 27.50 -4.60 3.97
C LEU A 321 27.10 -3.65 2.84
N GLN A 322 27.58 -3.86 1.60
CA GLN A 322 27.35 -2.90 0.51
C GLN A 322 25.86 -2.76 0.18
N LEU A 323 25.15 -3.90 0.02
CA LEU A 323 23.74 -3.87 -0.34
C LEU A 323 22.87 -3.27 0.77
N ILE A 324 23.16 -3.58 2.03
CA ILE A 324 22.47 -2.95 3.18
C ILE A 324 22.72 -1.44 3.20
N ASN A 325 23.95 -1.00 2.92
CA ASN A 325 24.27 0.42 2.88
C ASN A 325 23.60 1.14 1.70
N ILE A 326 23.42 0.47 0.57
CA ILE A 326 22.67 1.00 -0.57
C ILE A 326 21.18 1.17 -0.19
N LEU A 327 20.56 0.14 0.38
CA LEU A 327 19.16 0.19 0.83
C LEU A 327 18.92 1.32 1.84
N LYS A 328 19.84 1.47 2.80
CA LYS A 328 19.77 2.55 3.81
C LYS A 328 19.70 3.94 3.19
N GLN A 329 20.35 4.15 2.04
CA GLN A 329 20.41 5.44 1.37
C GLN A 329 19.21 5.69 0.46
N LYS A 330 18.37 4.67 0.20
CA LYS A 330 17.21 4.77 -0.70
C LYS A 330 17.59 5.45 -2.03
N PRO A 331 18.52 4.86 -2.82
CA PRO A 331 19.16 5.54 -3.92
C PRO A 331 18.18 5.88 -5.04
N THR A 332 18.34 7.09 -5.58
CA THR A 332 17.69 7.51 -6.84
C THR A 332 18.65 7.44 -8.02
N ASP A 333 19.96 7.36 -7.77
CA ASP A 333 21.01 7.27 -8.78
C ASP A 333 20.98 5.90 -9.48
N GLU A 334 20.87 5.94 -10.81
CA GLU A 334 20.75 4.73 -11.64
C GLU A 334 22.04 3.88 -11.64
N GLU A 335 23.23 4.49 -11.54
CA GLU A 335 24.49 3.74 -11.51
C GLU A 335 24.62 2.94 -10.22
N VAL A 336 24.19 3.51 -9.09
CA VAL A 336 24.13 2.81 -7.81
C VAL A 336 23.16 1.63 -7.89
N LYS A 337 22.00 1.81 -8.54
CA LYS A 337 21.01 0.74 -8.75
C LYS A 337 21.58 -0.36 -9.66
N ARG A 338 22.22 -0.01 -10.78
CA ARG A 338 22.89 -0.97 -11.67
C ARG A 338 23.96 -1.77 -10.93
N TYR A 339 24.75 -1.10 -10.09
CA TYR A 339 25.73 -1.78 -9.24
C TYR A 339 25.08 -2.79 -8.30
N ALA A 340 23.99 -2.43 -7.62
CA ALA A 340 23.26 -3.33 -6.74
C ALA A 340 22.70 -4.55 -7.49
N VAL A 341 22.11 -4.35 -8.68
CA VAL A 341 21.60 -5.44 -9.53
C VAL A 341 22.75 -6.37 -9.96
N LYS A 342 23.88 -5.80 -10.41
CA LYS A 342 25.07 -6.60 -10.75
C LYS A 342 25.54 -7.44 -9.56
N TYR A 343 25.62 -6.87 -8.37
CA TYR A 343 25.99 -7.59 -7.16
C TYR A 343 25.02 -8.74 -6.84
N MET A 344 23.71 -8.54 -7.04
CA MET A 344 22.70 -9.61 -6.87
C MET A 344 22.84 -10.72 -7.91
N HIS A 345 23.29 -10.43 -9.12
CA HIS A 345 23.68 -11.45 -10.11
C HIS A 345 24.91 -12.24 -9.66
N GLU A 346 25.95 -11.56 -9.18
CA GLU A 346 27.18 -12.19 -8.69
C GLU A 346 26.94 -13.11 -7.48
N THR A 347 25.98 -12.78 -6.60
CA THR A 347 25.57 -13.65 -5.49
C THR A 347 24.62 -14.78 -5.90
N GLY A 348 24.27 -14.89 -7.18
CA GLY A 348 23.37 -15.92 -7.70
C GLY A 348 21.90 -15.74 -7.34
N SER A 349 21.51 -14.56 -6.83
CA SER A 349 20.16 -14.32 -6.29
C SER A 349 19.07 -14.40 -7.36
N PHE A 350 19.33 -13.96 -8.59
CA PHE A 350 18.41 -14.10 -9.71
C PHE A 350 18.17 -15.57 -10.09
N ALA A 351 19.24 -16.36 -10.21
CA ALA A 351 19.14 -17.77 -10.53
C ALA A 351 18.41 -18.55 -9.43
N TYR A 352 18.68 -18.24 -8.16
CA TYR A 352 17.99 -18.83 -7.01
C TYR A 352 16.50 -18.53 -7.04
N THR A 353 16.14 -17.25 -7.18
CA THR A 353 14.73 -16.81 -7.21
C THR A 353 13.96 -17.46 -8.35
N LYS A 354 14.56 -17.50 -9.56
CA LYS A 354 13.94 -18.18 -10.70
C LYS A 354 13.66 -19.64 -10.39
N LYS A 355 14.63 -20.36 -9.83
CA LYS A 355 14.45 -21.77 -9.44
C LYS A 355 13.35 -21.95 -8.39
N VAL A 356 13.25 -21.05 -7.40
CA VAL A 356 12.17 -21.06 -6.41
C VAL A 356 10.82 -20.87 -7.09
N LEU A 357 10.70 -19.93 -8.01
CA LEU A 357 9.48 -19.71 -8.78
C LEU A 357 9.08 -20.92 -9.60
N ASP A 358 10.03 -21.56 -10.31
CA ASP A 358 9.76 -22.76 -11.10
C ASP A 358 9.22 -23.90 -10.22
N VAL A 359 9.79 -24.10 -9.03
CA VAL A 359 9.33 -25.13 -8.07
C VAL A 359 7.93 -24.80 -7.54
N LEU A 360 7.66 -23.54 -7.18
CA LEU A 360 6.36 -23.12 -6.67
C LEU A 360 5.27 -23.21 -7.76
N ILE A 361 5.57 -22.82 -8.99
CA ILE A 361 4.66 -22.91 -10.14
C ILE A 361 4.32 -24.37 -10.41
N GLU A 362 5.31 -25.26 -10.43
CA GLU A 362 5.08 -26.69 -10.64
C GLU A 362 4.25 -27.32 -9.51
N ARG A 363 4.48 -26.91 -8.26
CA ARG A 363 3.64 -27.31 -7.13
C ARG A 363 2.21 -26.81 -7.29
N ALA A 364 2.02 -25.54 -7.70
CA ALA A 364 0.70 -24.97 -7.92
C ALA A 364 -0.07 -25.69 -9.04
N ARG A 365 0.62 -26.11 -10.12
CA ARG A 365 0.03 -26.93 -11.19
C ARG A 365 -0.50 -28.26 -10.65
N LYS A 366 0.32 -28.99 -9.88
CA LYS A 366 -0.09 -30.26 -9.28
C LYS A 366 -1.28 -30.12 -8.33
N VAL A 367 -1.31 -29.03 -7.55
CA VAL A 367 -2.46 -28.73 -6.67
C VAL A 367 -3.71 -28.42 -7.50
N ALA A 368 -3.58 -27.64 -8.59
CA ALA A 368 -4.68 -27.35 -9.49
C ALA A 368 -5.25 -28.61 -10.15
N ASP A 369 -4.38 -29.49 -10.64
CA ASP A 369 -4.78 -30.77 -11.25
C ASP A 369 -5.50 -31.68 -10.25
N LYS A 370 -5.01 -31.72 -8.99
CA LYS A 370 -5.66 -32.47 -7.90
C LYS A 370 -7.05 -31.91 -7.57
N ILE A 371 -7.24 -30.60 -7.57
CA ILE A 371 -8.55 -29.95 -7.34
C ILE A 371 -9.51 -30.27 -8.49
N ASP A 372 -9.00 -30.30 -9.70
CA ASP A 372 -9.81 -30.47 -10.91
C ASP A 372 -10.34 -31.92 -11.09
N GLU A 373 -9.68 -32.90 -10.51
CA GLU A 373 -10.06 -34.34 -10.62
C GLU A 373 -10.34 -34.78 -12.07
N GLU A 374 -9.49 -34.36 -13.00
CA GLU A 374 -9.58 -34.70 -14.43
C GLU A 374 -10.88 -34.21 -15.14
N LYS A 375 -11.46 -33.12 -14.68
CA LYS A 375 -12.67 -32.53 -15.29
C LYS A 375 -12.39 -31.44 -16.32
N ASP A 376 -11.13 -31.19 -16.66
CA ASP A 376 -10.65 -30.22 -17.66
C ASP A 376 -11.14 -28.76 -17.39
N ARG A 377 -11.28 -28.38 -16.12
CA ARG A 377 -11.73 -27.03 -15.71
C ARG A 377 -10.60 -26.14 -15.18
N ASN A 378 -9.37 -26.65 -15.14
CA ASN A 378 -8.18 -25.99 -14.60
C ASN A 378 -7.43 -25.10 -15.62
N GLU A 379 -7.86 -25.09 -16.89
CA GLU A 379 -7.18 -24.35 -17.97
C GLU A 379 -6.93 -22.88 -17.63
N GLY A 380 -7.91 -22.22 -17.00
CA GLY A 380 -7.78 -20.82 -16.58
C GLY A 380 -6.66 -20.59 -15.57
N ILE A 381 -6.48 -21.53 -14.64
CA ILE A 381 -5.39 -21.49 -13.64
C ILE A 381 -4.04 -21.75 -14.32
N HIS A 382 -3.96 -22.76 -15.21
CA HIS A 382 -2.72 -23.03 -15.93
C HIS A 382 -2.26 -21.85 -16.77
N ARG A 383 -3.17 -21.16 -17.47
CA ARG A 383 -2.86 -19.91 -18.21
C ARG A 383 -2.33 -18.79 -17.29
N ILE A 384 -2.86 -18.68 -16.06
CA ILE A 384 -2.34 -17.72 -15.07
C ILE A 384 -0.92 -18.13 -14.66
N LEU A 385 -0.68 -19.42 -14.37
CA LEU A 385 0.63 -19.93 -14.00
C LEU A 385 1.64 -19.78 -15.14
N ASP A 386 1.24 -20.04 -16.40
CA ASP A 386 2.08 -19.83 -17.59
C ASP A 386 2.55 -18.38 -17.70
N ALA A 387 1.65 -17.43 -17.43
CA ALA A 387 1.98 -16.00 -17.42
C ALA A 387 2.93 -15.59 -16.28
N MET A 388 3.11 -16.44 -15.27
CA MET A 388 4.03 -16.20 -14.14
C MET A 388 5.43 -16.76 -14.40
N VAL A 389 5.61 -17.65 -15.37
CA VAL A 389 6.94 -18.19 -15.72
C VAL A 389 7.87 -17.06 -16.17
N ILE A 390 9.08 -17.07 -15.67
CA ILE A 390 10.15 -16.19 -16.15
C ILE A 390 10.88 -16.91 -17.29
N PRO A 391 10.84 -16.38 -18.52
CA PRO A 391 11.50 -17.02 -19.65
C PRO A 391 13.00 -17.12 -19.40
N ASP A 392 13.63 -18.18 -19.95
CA ASP A 392 15.09 -18.24 -20.00
C ASP A 392 15.57 -17.10 -20.89
N THR A 393 16.33 -16.16 -20.32
CA THR A 393 17.09 -15.23 -21.16
C THR A 393 18.10 -16.07 -21.94
N GLU A 394 17.85 -16.25 -23.24
CA GLU A 394 18.89 -16.75 -24.14
C GLU A 394 20.12 -15.88 -23.94
N ASN A 395 21.23 -16.56 -23.62
CA ASN A 395 22.55 -16.03 -23.36
C ASN A 395 22.84 -14.67 -24.01
N GLY A 396 23.21 -13.70 -23.14
CA GLY A 396 24.12 -12.62 -23.43
C GLY A 396 24.25 -12.15 -24.88
N ALA A 397 23.39 -11.25 -25.32
CA ALA A 397 23.83 -10.29 -26.29
C ALA A 397 24.63 -9.22 -25.55
N THR A 398 25.93 -9.43 -25.45
CA THR A 398 26.94 -8.40 -25.21
C THR A 398 26.73 -7.27 -26.22
N ALA A 399 26.40 -6.09 -25.76
CA ALA A 399 26.72 -4.83 -26.43
C ALA A 399 26.97 -3.74 -25.39
#